data_f2f32bf614fe0f59dff2cdca57ed5892
#
_entry.id   f2f32bf614fe0f59dff2cdca57ed5892
#
_cell.length_a   1.000
_cell.length_b   1.000
_cell.length_c   1.000
_cell.angle_alpha   90.00
_cell.angle_beta   90.00
_cell.angle_gamma   90.00
#
_symmetry.space_group_name_H-M   'P 1'
#
loop_
_entity.id
_entity.type
_entity.pdbx_description
1 polymer ?
#
loop_
_entity_poly.entity_id
_entity_poly.type
_entity_poly.pdbx_seq_one_letter_code
_entity_poly.pdbx_strand_id
1 'polypeptide(L)'
;MKEFRRSVWIGFIWSIVFGTMLHFLYGWTGENRVVGLYAAVSESTWEHLKLLFFPVLLYTVWEYIWLGHRWKGYVQVRAESVLLGMLTITALFYTYTGICGRHWLWADILTFVLGAAVTAYYTWKYARRGRGSSVFGAVVLAAVSYTHLRAHETRRH
;
A
#
# COMPACT_ATOMS: atom_id res chain seq x y z
N MET A 1 -10.20 -19.51 11.63
CA MET A 1 -10.94 -18.26 11.34
C MET A 1 -10.43 -17.08 12.18
N LYS A 2 -10.24 -17.22 13.47
CA LYS A 2 -9.80 -16.14 14.38
C LYS A 2 -8.40 -15.62 14.04
N GLU A 3 -7.44 -16.52 13.74
CA GLU A 3 -6.05 -16.16 13.40
C GLU A 3 -5.95 -15.29 12.15
N PHE A 4 -6.62 -15.68 11.06
CA PHE A 4 -6.59 -14.89 9.82
C PHE A 4 -7.21 -13.49 10.00
N ARG A 5 -8.35 -13.41 10.72
CA ARG A 5 -8.95 -12.11 11.01
C ARG A 5 -8.01 -11.23 11.85
N ARG A 6 -7.33 -11.82 12.83
CA ARG A 6 -6.34 -11.12 13.64
C ARG A 6 -5.16 -10.64 12.77
N SER A 7 -4.67 -11.48 11.86
CA SER A 7 -3.58 -11.12 10.94
C SER A 7 -3.98 -9.94 10.04
N VAL A 8 -5.19 -9.93 9.46
CA VAL A 8 -5.67 -8.82 8.65
C VAL A 8 -5.73 -7.50 9.45
N TRP A 9 -6.19 -7.54 10.71
CA TRP A 9 -6.19 -6.37 11.58
C TRP A 9 -4.77 -5.88 11.91
N ILE A 10 -3.85 -6.80 12.19
CA ILE A 10 -2.44 -6.47 12.42
C ILE A 10 -1.85 -5.82 11.16
N GLY A 11 -2.11 -6.39 9.97
CA GLY A 11 -1.67 -5.83 8.70
C GLY A 11 -2.24 -4.44 8.40
N PHE A 12 -3.48 -4.18 8.80
CA PHE A 12 -4.09 -2.86 8.69
C PHE A 12 -3.37 -1.84 9.59
N ILE A 13 -3.19 -2.16 10.87
CA ILE A 13 -2.47 -1.29 11.82
C ILE A 13 -1.01 -1.09 11.38
N TRP A 14 -0.35 -2.17 10.96
CA TRP A 14 1.00 -2.12 10.41
C TRP A 14 1.10 -1.13 9.24
N SER A 15 0.18 -1.22 8.28
CA SER A 15 0.19 -0.35 7.10
C SER A 15 0.00 1.12 7.48
N ILE A 16 -0.83 1.43 8.47
CA ILE A 16 -1.01 2.81 8.97
C ILE A 16 0.25 3.29 9.67
N VAL A 17 0.78 2.53 10.62
CA VAL A 17 1.95 2.94 11.42
C VAL A 17 3.19 3.10 10.53
N PHE A 18 3.49 2.09 9.71
CA PHE A 18 4.66 2.15 8.81
C PHE A 18 4.49 3.17 7.69
N GLY A 19 3.30 3.30 7.12
CA GLY A 19 3.04 4.32 6.11
C GLY A 19 3.24 5.73 6.67
N THR A 20 2.71 6.01 7.86
CA THR A 20 2.93 7.29 8.54
C THR A 20 4.42 7.50 8.86
N MET A 21 5.12 6.48 9.34
CA MET A 21 6.54 6.57 9.64
C MET A 21 7.37 6.85 8.37
N LEU A 22 7.06 6.18 7.25
CA LEU A 22 7.72 6.43 5.97
C LEU A 22 7.48 7.85 5.44
N HIS A 23 6.35 8.47 5.77
CA HIS A 23 6.08 9.86 5.39
C HIS A 23 7.10 10.83 6.01
N PHE A 24 7.51 10.62 7.24
CA PHE A 24 8.47 11.47 7.94
C PHE A 24 9.93 11.02 7.78
N LEU A 25 10.15 9.75 7.44
CA LEU A 25 11.47 9.12 7.45
C LEU A 25 12.47 9.81 6.51
N TYR A 26 12.01 10.29 5.34
CA TYR A 26 12.86 10.98 4.37
C TYR A 26 13.47 12.27 4.97
N GLY A 27 12.66 13.08 5.63
CA GLY A 27 13.14 14.28 6.33
C GLY A 27 14.06 13.96 7.51
N TRP A 28 13.76 12.92 8.29
CA TRP A 28 14.58 12.52 9.44
C TRP A 28 15.95 11.96 9.05
N THR A 29 16.08 11.37 7.88
CA THR A 29 17.33 10.80 7.38
C THR A 29 18.19 11.78 6.58
N GLY A 30 17.88 13.08 6.61
CA GLY A 30 18.62 14.10 5.88
C GLY A 30 18.55 13.92 4.36
N GLU A 31 17.35 13.60 3.86
CA GLU A 31 17.09 13.42 2.42
C GLU A 31 17.89 12.28 1.77
N ASN A 32 18.09 11.20 2.51
CA ASN A 32 18.86 10.06 2.03
C ASN A 32 18.18 9.42 0.79
N ARG A 33 18.99 9.24 -0.28
CA ARG A 33 18.52 8.72 -1.58
C ARG A 33 17.90 7.33 -1.50
N VAL A 34 18.48 6.45 -0.70
CA VAL A 34 17.97 5.08 -0.52
C VAL A 34 16.62 5.10 0.18
N VAL A 35 16.46 5.95 1.19
CA VAL A 35 15.18 6.13 1.90
C VAL A 35 14.11 6.70 0.96
N GLY A 36 14.45 7.64 0.09
CA GLY A 36 13.55 8.22 -0.90
C GLY A 36 12.98 7.23 -1.94
N LEU A 37 13.57 6.03 -2.08
CA LEU A 37 12.99 4.97 -2.92
C LEU A 37 11.67 4.43 -2.32
N TYR A 38 11.57 4.37 -1.00
CA TYR A 38 10.45 3.76 -0.27
C TYR A 38 9.56 4.78 0.44
N ALA A 39 10.14 5.91 0.84
CA ALA A 39 9.46 7.00 1.53
C ALA A 39 8.94 8.06 0.55
N ALA A 40 8.00 8.88 0.99
CA ALA A 40 7.54 10.02 0.21
C ALA A 40 8.60 11.12 0.22
N VAL A 41 9.02 11.55 -0.96
CA VAL A 41 10.02 12.63 -1.18
C VAL A 41 9.32 13.97 -1.41
N SER A 42 8.08 13.95 -1.85
CA SER A 42 7.27 15.14 -2.15
C SER A 42 5.80 14.89 -1.80
N GLU A 43 5.03 15.97 -1.70
CA GLU A 43 3.58 15.93 -1.43
C GLU A 43 2.75 15.48 -2.65
N SER A 44 3.37 14.85 -3.66
CA SER A 44 2.62 14.36 -4.81
C SER A 44 1.82 13.09 -4.45
N THR A 45 0.62 12.97 -4.99
CA THR A 45 -0.25 11.79 -4.80
C THR A 45 0.49 10.48 -5.12
N TRP A 46 1.32 10.48 -6.15
CA TRP A 46 2.11 9.31 -6.55
C TRP A 46 3.08 8.84 -5.46
N GLU A 47 3.72 9.79 -4.79
CA GLU A 47 4.63 9.50 -3.67
C GLU A 47 3.85 8.94 -2.47
N HIS A 48 2.65 9.45 -2.20
CA HIS A 48 1.79 8.94 -1.12
C HIS A 48 1.31 7.51 -1.37
N LEU A 49 1.17 7.07 -2.62
CA LEU A 49 0.83 5.67 -2.92
C LEU A 49 1.91 4.68 -2.45
N LYS A 50 3.19 5.09 -2.42
CA LYS A 50 4.28 4.28 -1.86
C LYS A 50 4.05 3.97 -0.38
N LEU A 51 3.48 4.92 0.37
CA LEU A 51 3.23 4.79 1.80
C LEU A 51 2.21 3.69 2.13
N LEU A 52 1.33 3.35 1.20
CA LEU A 52 0.47 2.17 1.31
C LEU A 52 1.14 0.93 0.74
N PHE A 53 1.74 1.05 -0.45
CA PHE A 53 2.24 -0.09 -1.21
C PHE A 53 3.35 -0.85 -0.49
N PHE A 54 4.42 -0.17 -0.05
CA PHE A 54 5.57 -0.84 0.55
C PHE A 54 5.27 -1.50 1.90
N PRO A 55 4.57 -0.88 2.85
CA PRO A 55 4.15 -1.57 4.07
C PRO A 55 3.27 -2.79 3.82
N VAL A 56 2.33 -2.70 2.87
CA VAL A 56 1.48 -3.84 2.50
C VAL A 56 2.30 -4.94 1.84
N LEU A 57 3.26 -4.61 0.98
CA LEU A 57 4.15 -5.57 0.33
C LEU A 57 4.98 -6.34 1.37
N LEU A 58 5.64 -5.62 2.29
CA LEU A 58 6.44 -6.23 3.36
C LEU A 58 5.59 -7.14 4.25
N TYR A 59 4.41 -6.66 4.64
CA TYR A 59 3.48 -7.46 5.43
C TYR A 59 2.98 -8.69 4.66
N THR A 60 2.75 -8.57 3.35
CA THR A 60 2.33 -9.68 2.49
C THR A 60 3.38 -10.79 2.46
N VAL A 61 4.66 -10.45 2.35
CA VAL A 61 5.76 -11.43 2.38
C VAL A 61 5.77 -12.16 3.72
N TRP A 62 5.71 -11.42 4.82
CA TRP A 62 5.69 -12.01 6.17
C TRP A 62 4.44 -12.88 6.40
N GLU A 63 3.25 -12.38 6.06
CA GLU A 63 1.99 -13.11 6.22
C GLU A 63 1.93 -14.36 5.32
N TYR A 64 2.52 -14.31 4.11
CA TYR A 64 2.60 -15.45 3.20
C TYR A 64 3.38 -16.60 3.81
N ILE A 65 4.52 -16.32 4.45
CA ILE A 65 5.35 -17.34 5.11
C ILE A 65 4.59 -18.01 6.26
N TRP A 66 3.82 -17.24 7.03
CA TRP A 66 3.10 -17.74 8.21
C TRP A 66 1.77 -18.41 7.91
N LEU A 67 0.96 -17.80 7.07
CA LEU A 67 -0.44 -18.18 6.85
C LEU A 67 -0.81 -18.29 5.37
N GLY A 68 -0.33 -17.37 4.54
CA GLY A 68 -0.79 -17.19 3.17
C GLY A 68 -0.51 -18.36 2.24
N HIS A 69 0.58 -19.13 2.48
CA HIS A 69 0.92 -20.31 1.69
C HIS A 69 -0.15 -21.41 1.75
N ARG A 70 -1.05 -21.36 2.74
CA ARG A 70 -2.16 -22.32 2.90
C ARG A 70 -3.31 -22.08 1.90
N TRP A 71 -3.36 -20.90 1.25
CA TRP A 71 -4.44 -20.53 0.33
C TRP A 71 -3.92 -20.32 -1.08
N LYS A 72 -4.49 -21.07 -2.01
CA LYS A 72 -4.19 -20.91 -3.43
C LYS A 72 -4.55 -19.48 -3.88
N GLY A 73 -3.63 -18.82 -4.59
CA GLY A 73 -3.87 -17.47 -5.12
C GLY A 73 -3.85 -16.34 -4.06
N TYR A 74 -3.36 -16.61 -2.84
CA TYR A 74 -3.26 -15.60 -1.78
C TYR A 74 -2.52 -14.34 -2.24
N VAL A 75 -1.36 -14.48 -2.89
CA VAL A 75 -0.54 -13.36 -3.36
C VAL A 75 -1.27 -12.53 -4.41
N GLN A 76 -2.07 -13.16 -5.28
CA GLN A 76 -2.90 -12.44 -6.24
C GLN A 76 -3.94 -11.57 -5.53
N VAL A 77 -4.64 -12.12 -4.55
CA VAL A 77 -5.62 -11.34 -3.79
C VAL A 77 -4.97 -10.18 -3.04
N ARG A 78 -3.74 -10.35 -2.54
CA ARG A 78 -2.98 -9.27 -1.92
C ARG A 78 -2.58 -8.20 -2.94
N ALA A 79 -2.17 -8.58 -4.15
CA ALA A 79 -1.89 -7.66 -5.23
C ALA A 79 -3.15 -6.86 -5.62
N GLU A 80 -4.26 -7.53 -5.84
CA GLU A 80 -5.56 -6.89 -6.14
C GLU A 80 -5.99 -5.95 -5.02
N SER A 81 -5.83 -6.35 -3.76
CA SER A 81 -6.23 -5.56 -2.60
C SER A 81 -5.44 -4.26 -2.47
N VAL A 82 -4.12 -4.29 -2.68
CA VAL A 82 -3.30 -3.08 -2.59
C VAL A 82 -3.55 -2.15 -3.77
N LEU A 83 -3.75 -2.68 -4.98
CA LEU A 83 -4.12 -1.87 -6.16
C LEU A 83 -5.47 -1.18 -5.94
N LEU A 84 -6.45 -1.89 -5.40
CA LEU A 84 -7.75 -1.31 -5.08
C LEU A 84 -7.65 -0.23 -4.00
N GLY A 85 -6.81 -0.44 -2.98
CA GLY A 85 -6.53 0.57 -1.96
C GLY A 85 -5.87 1.83 -2.54
N MET A 86 -4.88 1.66 -3.41
CA MET A 86 -4.21 2.77 -4.11
C MET A 86 -5.19 3.53 -5.01
N LEU A 87 -6.04 2.82 -5.77
CA LEU A 87 -7.08 3.43 -6.59
C LEU A 87 -8.08 4.22 -5.73
N THR A 88 -8.45 3.70 -4.55
CA THR A 88 -9.32 4.38 -3.60
C THR A 88 -8.69 5.69 -3.11
N ILE A 89 -7.42 5.68 -2.71
CA ILE A 89 -6.69 6.90 -2.29
C ILE A 89 -6.72 7.92 -3.43
N THR A 90 -6.34 7.52 -4.64
CA THR A 90 -6.30 8.40 -5.81
C THR A 90 -7.66 9.00 -6.11
N ALA A 91 -8.70 8.17 -6.17
CA ALA A 91 -10.06 8.62 -6.47
C ALA A 91 -10.58 9.61 -5.43
N LEU A 92 -10.43 9.28 -4.14
CA LEU A 92 -10.87 10.16 -3.05
C LEU A 92 -10.08 11.47 -3.01
N PHE A 93 -8.75 11.41 -3.17
CA PHE A 93 -7.89 12.59 -3.16
C PHE A 93 -8.31 13.57 -4.26
N TYR A 94 -8.37 13.12 -5.51
CA TYR A 94 -8.76 13.99 -6.62
C TYR A 94 -10.21 14.46 -6.56
N THR A 95 -11.11 13.66 -6.00
CA THR A 95 -12.50 14.05 -5.83
C THR A 95 -12.62 15.19 -4.82
N TYR A 96 -12.07 15.04 -3.61
CA TYR A 96 -12.23 16.09 -2.60
C TYR A 96 -11.43 17.34 -2.95
N THR A 97 -10.22 17.23 -3.51
CA THR A 97 -9.41 18.38 -3.92
C THR A 97 -10.05 19.12 -5.10
N GLY A 98 -10.69 18.40 -6.03
CA GLY A 98 -11.45 18.99 -7.14
C GLY A 98 -12.66 19.77 -6.67
N ILE A 99 -13.34 19.32 -5.62
CA ILE A 99 -14.51 20.01 -5.04
C ILE A 99 -14.08 21.20 -4.18
N CYS A 100 -13.06 21.00 -3.31
CA CYS A 100 -12.64 21.98 -2.32
C CYS A 100 -11.63 23.01 -2.85
N GLY A 101 -11.01 22.75 -4.00
CA GLY A 101 -9.99 23.62 -4.62
C GLY A 101 -8.65 23.67 -3.86
N ARG A 102 -8.51 22.91 -2.78
CA ARG A 102 -7.29 22.80 -1.95
C ARG A 102 -7.24 21.47 -1.23
N HIS A 103 -6.05 21.06 -0.81
CA HIS A 103 -5.87 19.89 0.04
C HIS A 103 -5.75 20.27 1.52
N TRP A 104 -6.15 19.36 2.40
CA TRP A 104 -6.01 19.48 3.85
C TRP A 104 -5.35 18.24 4.42
N LEU A 105 -4.37 18.40 5.28
CA LEU A 105 -3.64 17.29 5.88
C LEU A 105 -4.55 16.22 6.50
N TRP A 106 -5.59 16.62 7.24
CA TRP A 106 -6.51 15.67 7.85
C TRP A 106 -7.31 14.86 6.82
N ALA A 107 -7.67 15.48 5.68
CA ALA A 107 -8.37 14.79 4.60
C ALA A 107 -7.44 13.83 3.86
N ASP A 108 -6.17 14.21 3.67
CA ASP A 108 -5.15 13.34 3.07
C ASP A 108 -4.89 12.10 3.95
N ILE A 109 -4.79 12.29 5.27
CA ILE A 109 -4.69 11.17 6.23
C ILE A 109 -5.95 10.29 6.16
N LEU A 110 -7.13 10.88 6.08
CA LEU A 110 -8.38 10.13 5.99
C LEU A 110 -8.45 9.29 4.71
N THR A 111 -8.07 9.85 3.54
CA THR A 111 -8.04 9.09 2.28
C THR A 111 -7.07 7.92 2.36
N PHE A 112 -5.91 8.11 2.99
CA PHE A 112 -4.93 7.05 3.23
C PHE A 112 -5.50 5.92 4.12
N VAL A 113 -6.12 6.26 5.25
CA VAL A 113 -6.74 5.30 6.16
C VAL A 113 -7.86 4.52 5.46
N LEU A 114 -8.69 5.19 4.64
CA LEU A 114 -9.74 4.54 3.85
C LEU A 114 -9.16 3.59 2.81
N GLY A 115 -8.08 3.95 2.11
CA GLY A 115 -7.39 3.06 1.19
C GLY A 115 -6.82 1.82 1.88
N ALA A 116 -6.20 1.99 3.05
CA ALA A 116 -5.72 0.88 3.88
C ALA A 116 -6.88 -0.02 4.36
N ALA A 117 -8.02 0.56 4.75
CA ALA A 117 -9.21 -0.18 5.15
C ALA A 117 -9.80 -1.01 4.00
N VAL A 118 -9.87 -0.45 2.78
CA VAL A 118 -10.30 -1.17 1.58
C VAL A 118 -9.36 -2.34 1.28
N THR A 119 -8.04 -2.13 1.37
CA THR A 119 -7.04 -3.19 1.22
C THR A 119 -7.26 -4.33 2.22
N ALA A 120 -7.46 -4.00 3.50
CA ALA A 120 -7.71 -4.97 4.56
C ALA A 120 -9.03 -5.72 4.35
N TYR A 121 -10.10 -5.00 4.03
CA TYR A 121 -11.43 -5.57 3.80
C TYR A 121 -11.43 -6.55 2.61
N TYR A 122 -10.82 -6.16 1.48
CA TYR A 122 -10.73 -7.01 0.31
C TYR A 122 -9.92 -8.28 0.61
N THR A 123 -8.78 -8.15 1.27
CA THR A 123 -7.97 -9.29 1.72
C THR A 123 -8.78 -10.23 2.62
N TRP A 124 -9.44 -9.69 3.63
CA TRP A 124 -10.28 -10.47 4.55
C TRP A 124 -11.38 -11.26 3.82
N LYS A 125 -12.02 -10.63 2.84
CA LYS A 125 -13.15 -11.22 2.12
C LYS A 125 -12.73 -12.30 1.11
N TYR A 126 -11.60 -12.11 0.42
CA TYR A 126 -11.25 -12.92 -0.75
C TYR A 126 -10.06 -13.84 -0.60
N ALA A 127 -9.10 -13.57 0.30
CA ALA A 127 -7.84 -14.32 0.39
C ALA A 127 -8.03 -15.82 0.65
N ARG A 128 -9.08 -16.22 1.33
CA ARG A 128 -9.36 -17.62 1.66
C ARG A 128 -10.23 -18.36 0.62
N ARG A 129 -10.67 -17.66 -0.42
CA ARG A 129 -11.55 -18.27 -1.44
C ARG A 129 -10.81 -19.14 -2.44
N GLY A 130 -9.48 -19.22 -2.34
CA GLY A 130 -8.66 -20.08 -3.20
C GLY A 130 -8.70 -19.73 -4.68
N ARG A 131 -8.97 -18.46 -5.03
CA ARG A 131 -9.06 -17.99 -6.43
C ARG A 131 -7.74 -17.39 -6.89
N GLY A 132 -7.35 -17.70 -8.12
CA GLY A 132 -6.23 -17.06 -8.79
C GLY A 132 -4.89 -17.79 -8.63
N SER A 133 -3.82 -17.12 -9.06
CA SER A 133 -2.45 -17.62 -9.10
C SER A 133 -1.52 -16.75 -8.28
N SER A 134 -0.79 -17.35 -7.35
CA SER A 134 0.23 -16.62 -6.58
C SER A 134 1.37 -16.12 -7.46
N VAL A 135 1.70 -16.82 -8.55
CA VAL A 135 2.71 -16.38 -9.51
C VAL A 135 2.27 -15.11 -10.23
N PHE A 136 1.03 -15.07 -10.72
CA PHE A 136 0.47 -13.87 -11.35
C PHE A 136 0.47 -12.69 -10.37
N GLY A 137 0.05 -12.91 -9.13
CA GLY A 137 0.08 -11.88 -8.09
C GLY A 137 1.50 -11.37 -7.81
N ALA A 138 2.49 -12.25 -7.75
CA ALA A 138 3.88 -11.87 -7.55
C ALA A 138 4.43 -11.03 -8.72
N VAL A 139 4.08 -11.38 -9.96
CA VAL A 139 4.44 -10.60 -11.16
C VAL A 139 3.82 -9.20 -11.10
N VAL A 140 2.55 -9.08 -10.73
CA VAL A 140 1.88 -7.78 -10.59
C VAL A 140 2.54 -6.93 -9.51
N LEU A 141 2.81 -7.50 -8.32
CA LEU A 141 3.50 -6.77 -7.24
C LEU A 141 4.91 -6.34 -7.64
N ALA A 142 5.65 -7.19 -8.35
CA ALA A 142 6.98 -6.84 -8.87
C ALA A 142 6.93 -5.71 -9.91
N ALA A 143 5.95 -5.74 -10.83
CA ALA A 143 5.75 -4.70 -11.83
C ALA A 143 5.39 -3.35 -11.18
N VAL A 144 4.50 -3.34 -10.19
CA VAL A 144 4.13 -2.13 -9.44
C VAL A 144 5.31 -1.60 -8.64
N SER A 145 6.09 -2.48 -7.98
CA SER A 145 7.33 -2.09 -7.29
C SER A 145 8.30 -1.40 -8.24
N TYR A 146 8.52 -2.00 -9.42
CA TYR A 146 9.42 -1.45 -10.43
C TYR A 146 8.97 -0.07 -10.91
N THR A 147 7.67 0.12 -11.18
CA THR A 147 7.14 1.43 -11.59
C THR A 147 7.31 2.50 -10.53
N HIS A 148 7.09 2.17 -9.26
CA HIS A 148 7.31 3.12 -8.16
C HIS A 148 8.79 3.49 -7.99
N LEU A 149 9.69 2.52 -8.08
CA LEU A 149 11.14 2.76 -7.99
C LEU A 149 11.65 3.61 -9.16
N ARG A 150 11.22 3.28 -10.39
CA ARG A 150 11.65 4.00 -11.58
C ARG A 150 11.10 5.43 -11.67
N ALA A 151 9.86 5.67 -11.25
CA ALA A 151 9.28 7.01 -11.21
C ALA A 151 10.07 7.97 -10.29
N HIS A 152 10.75 7.45 -9.28
CA HIS A 152 11.65 8.23 -8.44
C HIS A 152 12.91 8.67 -9.17
N GLU A 153 13.49 7.81 -10.02
CA GLU A 153 14.71 8.14 -10.79
C GLU A 153 14.45 9.18 -11.89
N THR A 154 13.33 9.08 -12.60
CA THR A 154 13.02 9.98 -13.73
C THR A 154 12.66 11.40 -13.33
N ARG A 155 12.31 11.66 -12.08
CA ARG A 155 12.04 13.03 -11.58
C ARG A 155 13.30 13.85 -11.25
N ARG A 156 14.48 13.25 -11.37
CA ARG A 156 15.77 13.89 -11.04
C ARG A 156 16.51 14.47 -12.25
N HIS A 157 15.94 14.35 -13.43
CA HIS A 157 16.40 14.93 -14.68
C HIS A 157 15.39 15.95 -15.20
#